data_d8b3dafa4ec2c00851eb82488d42e0d9
#
_entry.id   d8b3dafa4ec2c00851eb82488d42e0d9
#
_cell.length_a   1.000
_cell.length_b   1.000
_cell.length_c   1.000
_cell.angle_alpha   90.00
_cell.angle_beta   90.00
_cell.angle_gamma   90.00
#
_symmetry.space_group_name_H-M   'P 1'
#
loop_
_entity.id
_entity.type
_entity.pdbx_description
1 polymer ?
#
loop_
_entity_poly.entity_id
_entity_poly.type
_entity_poly.pdbx_seq_one_letter_code
_entity_poly.pdbx_strand_id
1 'polypeptide(L)'
;KDVGCYSKESCDYPVYAKKVAGEILSGECEQGILICGTGIGMSMAANKIKGIRAALCGDCFSAQMTKEHNNANVLCLGASGIGSEIAFRIADTFIDSKFSNDERHIRRINMLEQ
;
A
#
# COMPACT_ATOMS: atom_id res chain seq x y z
N LYS A 1 -10.73 -8.59 2.68
CA LYS A 1 -10.15 -9.90 2.90
C LYS A 1 -8.86 -9.79 3.70
N ASP A 2 -8.75 -10.57 4.75
CA ASP A 2 -7.57 -10.58 5.61
C ASP A 2 -6.71 -11.80 5.26
N VAL A 3 -5.49 -11.55 4.82
CA VAL A 3 -4.50 -12.59 4.48
C VAL A 3 -3.29 -12.54 5.40
N GLY A 4 -3.41 -11.85 6.53
CA GLY A 4 -2.34 -11.69 7.50
C GLY A 4 -2.12 -12.89 8.41
N CYS A 5 -1.21 -12.75 9.36
CA CYS A 5 -0.95 -13.77 10.37
C CYS A 5 -1.81 -13.52 11.62
N TYR A 6 -2.10 -14.60 12.34
CA TYR A 6 -2.97 -14.59 13.52
C TYR A 6 -2.25 -15.06 14.78
N SER A 7 -0.94 -15.08 14.77
CA SER A 7 -0.14 -15.43 15.95
C SER A 7 0.79 -14.28 16.32
N LYS A 8 1.34 -14.34 17.54
CA LYS A 8 2.32 -13.35 18.00
C LYS A 8 3.75 -13.72 17.61
N GLU A 9 3.94 -14.88 16.98
CA GLU A 9 5.25 -15.30 16.52
C GLU A 9 5.74 -14.41 15.38
N SER A 10 7.07 -14.23 15.32
CA SER A 10 7.68 -13.51 14.21
C SER A 10 7.39 -14.21 12.90
N CYS A 11 7.07 -13.45 11.87
CA CYS A 11 6.83 -13.98 10.55
C CYS A 11 7.56 -13.15 9.50
N ASP A 12 7.83 -13.78 8.36
CA ASP A 12 8.56 -13.13 7.28
C ASP A 12 7.61 -12.25 6.48
N TYR A 13 7.71 -10.94 6.66
CA TYR A 13 6.79 -9.98 6.04
C TYR A 13 6.71 -10.07 4.52
N PRO A 14 7.78 -10.42 3.75
CA PRO A 14 7.66 -10.51 2.30
C PRO A 14 6.65 -11.54 1.82
N VAL A 15 6.41 -12.59 2.61
CA VAL A 15 5.38 -13.60 2.31
C VAL A 15 4.00 -12.94 2.23
N TYR A 16 3.71 -12.05 3.18
CA TYR A 16 2.40 -11.38 3.26
C TYR A 16 2.26 -10.27 2.21
N ALA A 17 3.37 -9.60 1.88
CA ALA A 17 3.37 -8.66 0.76
C ALA A 17 2.98 -9.36 -0.55
N LYS A 18 3.51 -10.57 -0.79
CA LYS A 18 3.16 -11.37 -1.95
C LYS A 18 1.69 -11.81 -1.94
N LYS A 19 1.16 -12.19 -0.78
CA LYS A 19 -0.24 -12.59 -0.66
C LYS A 19 -1.18 -11.44 -1.02
N VAL A 20 -0.94 -10.25 -0.49
CA VAL A 20 -1.74 -9.06 -0.80
C VAL A 20 -1.62 -8.71 -2.29
N ALA A 21 -0.41 -8.71 -2.83
CA ALA A 21 -0.19 -8.45 -4.25
C ALA A 21 -0.97 -9.44 -5.12
N GLY A 22 -0.97 -10.73 -4.76
CA GLY A 22 -1.72 -11.76 -5.47
C GLY A 22 -3.22 -11.49 -5.50
N GLU A 23 -3.80 -11.04 -4.39
CA GLU A 23 -5.22 -10.70 -4.32
C GLU A 23 -5.58 -9.51 -5.22
N ILE A 24 -4.67 -8.54 -5.34
CA ILE A 24 -4.89 -7.37 -6.21
C ILE A 24 -4.72 -7.75 -7.68
N LEU A 25 -3.66 -8.48 -8.02
CA LEU A 25 -3.35 -8.85 -9.40
C LEU A 25 -4.34 -9.85 -9.98
N SER A 26 -4.95 -10.68 -9.14
CA SER A 26 -6.02 -11.60 -9.57
C SER A 26 -7.37 -10.93 -9.77
N GLY A 27 -7.52 -9.68 -9.32
CA GLY A 27 -8.78 -8.95 -9.41
C GLY A 27 -9.73 -9.18 -8.24
N GLU A 28 -9.36 -10.01 -7.26
CA GLU A 28 -10.19 -10.25 -6.07
C GLU A 28 -10.31 -9.01 -5.19
N CYS A 29 -9.26 -8.20 -5.13
CA CYS A 29 -9.25 -6.95 -4.37
C CYS A 29 -8.72 -5.83 -5.25
N GLU A 30 -9.21 -4.62 -5.03
CA GLU A 30 -8.75 -3.44 -5.77
C GLU A 30 -7.56 -2.78 -5.11
N GLN A 31 -7.46 -2.84 -3.79
CA GLN A 31 -6.44 -2.19 -2.99
C GLN A 31 -6.01 -3.09 -1.84
N GLY A 32 -4.84 -2.81 -1.31
CA GLY A 32 -4.31 -3.55 -0.18
C GLY A 32 -3.70 -2.64 0.88
N ILE A 33 -3.66 -3.14 2.11
CA ILE A 33 -2.99 -2.47 3.22
C ILE A 33 -2.01 -3.47 3.82
N LEU A 34 -0.75 -3.05 3.95
CA LEU A 34 0.32 -3.86 4.53
C LEU A 34 0.86 -3.14 5.77
N ILE A 35 1.02 -3.88 6.84
CA ILE A 35 1.48 -3.34 8.12
C ILE A 35 2.65 -4.17 8.62
N CYS A 36 3.75 -3.52 8.95
CA CYS A 36 4.85 -4.12 9.71
C CYS A 36 5.36 -3.09 10.72
N GLY A 37 6.48 -3.31 11.36
CA GLY A 37 6.99 -2.39 12.38
C GLY A 37 7.18 -0.96 11.87
N THR A 38 7.79 -0.79 10.71
CA THR A 38 8.06 0.52 10.10
C THR A 38 7.27 0.76 8.81
N GLY A 39 6.74 -0.27 8.19
CA GLY A 39 6.13 -0.21 6.86
C GLY A 39 7.16 -0.20 5.72
N ILE A 40 8.44 -0.03 6.05
CA ILE A 40 9.50 0.13 5.05
C ILE A 40 9.72 -1.18 4.28
N GLY A 41 9.97 -2.27 5.01
CA GLY A 41 10.20 -3.58 4.39
C GLY A 41 9.02 -4.05 3.54
N MET A 42 7.81 -3.85 4.03
CA MET A 42 6.59 -4.16 3.28
C MET A 42 6.52 -3.39 1.97
N SER A 43 6.85 -2.09 2.00
CA SER A 43 6.82 -1.28 0.77
C SER A 43 7.87 -1.75 -0.23
N MET A 44 9.07 -2.09 0.26
CA MET A 44 10.12 -2.62 -0.61
C MET A 44 9.72 -3.94 -1.25
N ALA A 45 9.18 -4.87 -0.44
CA ALA A 45 8.76 -6.18 -0.94
C ALA A 45 7.62 -6.07 -1.96
N ALA A 46 6.61 -5.27 -1.65
CA ALA A 46 5.46 -5.09 -2.54
C ALA A 46 5.87 -4.46 -3.87
N ASN A 47 6.74 -3.47 -3.84
CA ASN A 47 7.16 -2.75 -5.05
C ASN A 47 8.09 -3.57 -5.97
N LYS A 48 8.56 -4.74 -5.53
CA LYS A 48 9.28 -5.66 -6.42
C LYS A 48 8.34 -6.43 -7.35
N ILE A 49 7.04 -6.35 -7.12
CA ILE A 49 6.05 -7.11 -7.88
C ILE A 49 5.44 -6.18 -8.93
N LYS A 50 5.57 -6.56 -10.19
CA LYS A 50 5.03 -5.77 -11.31
C LYS A 50 3.52 -5.57 -11.16
N GLY A 51 3.06 -4.35 -11.36
CA GLY A 51 1.65 -4.00 -11.22
C GLY A 51 1.28 -3.51 -9.82
N ILE A 52 2.21 -3.58 -8.86
CA ILE A 52 1.99 -3.10 -7.50
C ILE A 52 2.72 -1.77 -7.32
N ARG A 53 1.98 -0.77 -6.88
CA ARG A 53 2.53 0.52 -6.48
C ARG A 53 2.17 0.74 -5.02
N ALA A 54 3.12 0.43 -4.16
CA ALA A 54 2.97 0.49 -2.72
C ALA A 54 3.59 1.79 -2.20
N ALA A 55 2.87 2.47 -1.34
CA ALA A 55 3.30 3.72 -0.75
C ALA A 55 3.34 3.62 0.77
N LEU A 56 4.49 3.91 1.36
CA LEU A 56 4.63 4.05 2.80
C LEU A 56 4.18 5.46 3.19
N CYS A 57 3.08 5.56 3.89
CA CYS A 57 2.51 6.84 4.30
C CYS A 57 2.41 6.95 5.81
N GLY A 58 2.96 8.04 6.35
CA GLY A 58 2.88 8.35 7.77
C GLY A 58 1.91 9.49 8.10
N ASP A 59 1.19 10.00 7.09
CA ASP A 59 0.25 11.10 7.23
C ASP A 59 -0.84 11.03 6.17
N CYS A 60 -1.93 11.77 6.40
CA CYS A 60 -3.08 11.76 5.48
C CYS A 60 -2.78 12.47 4.16
N PHE A 61 -1.95 13.49 4.17
CA PHE A 61 -1.59 14.20 2.95
C PHE A 61 -0.87 13.26 1.96
N SER A 62 0.13 12.51 2.43
CA SER A 62 0.85 11.55 1.59
C SER A 62 -0.08 10.47 1.07
N ALA A 63 -0.99 9.98 1.90
CA ALA A 63 -1.97 8.97 1.51
C ALA A 63 -2.89 9.46 0.39
N GLN A 64 -3.35 10.70 0.48
CA GLN A 64 -4.16 11.32 -0.55
C GLN A 64 -3.36 11.51 -1.84
N MET A 65 -2.16 12.07 -1.73
CA MET A 65 -1.34 12.38 -2.89
C MET A 65 -0.91 11.14 -3.65
N THR A 66 -0.55 10.07 -2.96
CA THR A 66 -0.14 8.84 -3.65
C THR A 66 -1.30 8.20 -4.42
N LYS A 67 -2.54 8.37 -3.96
CA LYS A 67 -3.71 7.95 -4.74
C LYS A 67 -3.93 8.86 -5.94
N GLU A 68 -3.95 10.16 -5.72
CA GLU A 68 -4.26 11.13 -6.77
C GLU A 68 -3.18 11.17 -7.86
N HIS A 69 -1.90 11.04 -7.49
CA HIS A 69 -0.77 11.19 -8.41
C HIS A 69 -0.19 9.87 -8.89
N ASN A 70 -0.07 8.88 -8.02
CA ASN A 70 0.62 7.62 -8.33
C ASN A 70 -0.35 6.46 -8.58
N ASN A 71 -1.63 6.68 -8.36
CA ASN A 71 -2.64 5.62 -8.39
C ASN A 71 -2.17 4.39 -7.63
N ALA A 72 -1.62 4.62 -6.42
CA ALA A 72 -1.10 3.56 -5.58
C ALA A 72 -2.20 2.57 -5.25
N ASN A 73 -1.90 1.29 -5.30
CA ASN A 73 -2.85 0.23 -4.98
C ASN A 73 -2.54 -0.50 -3.67
N VAL A 74 -1.44 -0.13 -3.01
CA VAL A 74 -1.09 -0.67 -1.69
C VAL A 74 -0.62 0.46 -0.79
N LEU A 75 -1.22 0.53 0.39
CA LEU A 75 -0.78 1.42 1.46
C LEU A 75 0.06 0.60 2.44
N CYS A 76 1.23 1.10 2.81
CA CYS A 76 2.06 0.49 3.85
C CYS A 76 2.09 1.39 5.08
N LEU A 77 1.93 0.78 6.26
CA LEU A 77 1.89 1.48 7.54
C LEU A 77 2.90 0.87 8.50
N GLY A 78 3.48 1.71 9.34
CA GLY A 78 4.42 1.30 10.38
C GLY A 78 3.75 1.30 11.75
N ALA A 79 3.43 0.13 12.27
CA ALA A 79 2.71 0.00 13.55
C ALA A 79 3.49 0.55 14.74
N SER A 80 4.83 0.55 14.67
CA SER A 80 5.67 1.06 15.75
C SER A 80 5.80 2.58 15.74
N GLY A 81 5.47 3.24 14.64
CA GLY A 81 5.67 4.67 14.46
C GLY A 81 4.41 5.53 14.56
N ILE A 82 3.23 4.93 14.45
CA ILE A 82 1.97 5.67 14.49
C ILE A 82 0.96 4.95 15.38
N GLY A 83 0.15 5.74 16.10
CA GLY A 83 -0.95 5.23 16.89
C GLY A 83 -2.10 4.74 15.99
N SER A 84 -2.92 3.85 16.53
CA SER A 84 -4.00 3.22 15.77
C SER A 84 -5.01 4.22 15.21
N GLU A 85 -5.34 5.26 15.96
CA GLU A 85 -6.30 6.29 15.51
C GLU A 85 -5.79 6.99 14.25
N ILE A 86 -4.52 7.40 14.26
CA ILE A 86 -3.90 8.05 13.10
C ILE A 86 -3.80 7.08 11.92
N ALA A 87 -3.44 5.81 12.20
CA ALA A 87 -3.38 4.77 11.17
C ALA A 87 -4.72 4.58 10.47
N PHE A 88 -5.82 4.56 11.22
CA PHE A 88 -7.16 4.45 10.64
C PHE A 88 -7.51 5.65 9.76
N ARG A 89 -7.13 6.86 10.18
CA ARG A 89 -7.37 8.07 9.38
C ARG A 89 -6.57 8.05 8.07
N ILE A 90 -5.33 7.59 8.13
CA ILE A 90 -4.49 7.43 6.94
C ILE A 90 -5.11 6.40 5.99
N ALA A 91 -5.55 5.27 6.53
CA ALA A 91 -6.19 4.21 5.74
C ALA A 91 -7.49 4.70 5.07
N ASP A 92 -8.33 5.40 5.82
CA ASP A 92 -9.59 5.96 5.28
C ASP A 92 -9.29 6.95 4.16
N THR A 93 -8.32 7.83 4.35
CA THR A 93 -7.91 8.79 3.32
C THR A 93 -7.43 8.09 2.06
N PHE A 94 -6.61 7.05 2.22
CA PHE A 94 -6.11 6.26 1.09
C PHE A 94 -7.25 5.59 0.34
N ILE A 95 -8.13 4.91 1.05
CA ILE A 95 -9.24 4.16 0.44
C ILE A 95 -10.21 5.09 -0.29
N ASP A 96 -10.52 6.24 0.28
CA ASP A 96 -11.53 7.16 -0.23
C ASP A 96 -11.01 8.11 -1.33
N SER A 97 -9.69 8.29 -1.45
CA SER A 97 -9.12 9.15 -2.47
C SER A 97 -9.13 8.47 -3.84
N LYS A 98 -9.18 9.27 -4.90
CA LYS A 98 -9.28 8.76 -6.27
C LYS A 98 -8.15 9.31 -7.13
N PHE A 99 -7.76 8.51 -8.13
CA PHE A 99 -6.75 8.91 -9.09
C PHE A 99 -7.24 10.12 -9.90
N SER A 100 -6.35 11.08 -10.14
CA SER A 100 -6.65 12.31 -10.88
C SER A 100 -6.98 12.08 -12.36
N ASN A 101 -6.49 11.00 -12.95
CA ASN A 101 -6.54 10.73 -14.40
C ASN A 101 -5.84 11.81 -15.25
N ASP A 102 -4.99 12.62 -14.63
CA ASP A 102 -4.20 13.62 -15.32
C ASP A 102 -3.17 12.94 -16.23
N GLU A 103 -3.03 13.42 -17.46
CA GLU A 103 -2.14 12.79 -18.45
C GLU A 103 -0.69 12.69 -18.00
N ARG A 104 -0.17 13.71 -17.31
CA ARG A 104 1.21 13.66 -16.79
C ARG A 104 1.37 12.58 -15.73
N HIS A 105 0.35 12.34 -14.90
CA HIS A 105 0.38 11.29 -13.89
C HIS A 105 0.32 9.91 -14.54
N ILE A 106 -0.53 9.73 -15.53
CA ILE A 106 -0.61 8.47 -16.29
C ILE A 106 0.74 8.16 -16.95
N ARG A 107 1.35 9.15 -17.60
CA ARG A 107 2.65 8.99 -18.25
C ARG A 107 3.74 8.55 -17.25
N ARG A 108 3.79 9.20 -16.10
CA ARG A 108 4.80 8.89 -15.06
C ARG A 108 4.58 7.51 -14.45
N ILE A 109 3.33 7.12 -14.21
CA ILE A 109 3.01 5.77 -13.72
C ILE A 109 3.47 4.72 -14.73
N ASN A 110 3.22 4.94 -16.01
CA ASN A 110 3.68 4.01 -17.05
C ASN A 110 5.22 3.86 -17.07
N MET A 111 5.94 4.93 -16.76
CA MET A 111 7.40 4.87 -16.61
C MET A 111 7.82 4.07 -15.38
N LEU A 112 7.04 4.12 -14.29
CA LEU A 112 7.30 3.31 -13.10
C LEU A 112 7.08 1.82 -13.36
N GLU A 113 6.16 1.48 -14.23
CA GLU A 113 5.79 0.08 -14.52
C GLU A 113 6.69 -0.59 -15.58
N GLN A 114 7.64 0.12 -16.12
CA GLN A 114 8.59 -0.43 -17.11
C GLN A 114 9.62 -1.37 -16.51
#